data_09150f87b5d70448590c2f21712abbcb
#
_entry.id   09150f87b5d70448590c2f21712abbcb
#
_cell.length_a   1.000
_cell.length_b   1.000
_cell.length_c   1.000
_cell.angle_alpha   90.00
_cell.angle_beta   90.00
_cell.angle_gamma   90.00
#
_symmetry.space_group_name_H-M   'P 1'
#
loop_
_entity.id
_entity.type
_entity.pdbx_description
1 polymer ?
#
loop_
_entity_poly.entity_id
_entity_poly.type
_entity_poly.pdbx_seq_one_letter_code
_entity_poly.pdbx_strand_id
1 'polypeptide(L)'
;SIGLDPGKLDADQPDKDWGLRHGTTNVAIARWLVRARRPKRALDFVELAEETTIRGGQLLSLAKLRVIRAQAHLQLNSRRDATSALLSAIRLLGNQPFRRFILDEGLPLRPAVQAVLDGEHVKVPISTVQRRQLSEIIHHWSSGSDLSEAGPSENQQVPLNKRYLELLAHGYSNKEIGRVMGVSTNTVKYHLKQIYGELRVDNRARAVNQARELGIIHA
;
A
#
# COMPACT_ATOMS: atom_id res chain seq x y z
N SER A 1 -21.40 9.39 7.46
CA SER A 1 -20.61 10.62 7.36
C SER A 1 -19.99 10.91 8.70
N ILE A 2 -18.74 10.52 8.91
CA ILE A 2 -17.97 10.97 10.07
C ILE A 2 -17.34 12.27 9.61
N GLY A 3 -17.96 13.39 10.04
CA GLY A 3 -17.48 14.73 9.79
C GLY A 3 -16.19 14.97 10.56
N LEU A 4 -15.06 14.72 9.94
CA LEU A 4 -13.79 15.29 10.36
C LEU A 4 -13.76 16.72 9.83
N ASP A 5 -14.05 17.68 10.72
CA ASP A 5 -13.88 19.09 10.43
C ASP A 5 -12.38 19.40 10.38
N PRO A 6 -11.82 19.72 9.19
CA PRO A 6 -10.40 20.03 9.07
C PRO A 6 -9.97 21.29 9.83
N GLY A 7 -10.94 22.14 10.22
CA GLY A 7 -10.68 23.37 10.97
C GLY A 7 -10.46 23.18 12.47
N LYS A 8 -10.80 22.00 13.02
CA LYS A 8 -10.59 21.68 14.44
C LYS A 8 -9.29 20.94 14.74
N LEU A 9 -8.45 20.73 13.75
CA LEU A 9 -7.09 20.21 13.93
C LEU A 9 -6.23 21.36 14.46
N ASP A 10 -6.26 21.53 15.78
CA ASP A 10 -5.50 22.56 16.47
C ASP A 10 -4.01 22.42 16.13
N ALA A 11 -3.42 23.54 15.68
CA ALA A 11 -2.17 23.52 14.96
C ALA A 11 -0.95 23.19 15.84
N ASP A 12 -1.07 23.15 17.17
CA ASP A 12 0.09 23.14 18.07
C ASP A 12 0.22 21.96 19.05
N GLN A 13 -0.77 21.07 19.16
CA GLN A 13 -0.60 19.85 19.96
C GLN A 13 -1.01 18.61 19.17
N PRO A 14 -0.17 17.54 19.13
CA PRO A 14 -0.65 16.23 18.73
C PRO A 14 -1.54 15.75 19.89
N ASP A 15 -2.85 15.94 19.74
CA ASP A 15 -3.80 15.38 20.68
C ASP A 15 -3.55 13.89 20.81
N LYS A 16 -3.32 13.42 22.03
CA LYS A 16 -3.19 12.00 22.37
C LYS A 16 -4.45 11.19 22.01
N ASP A 17 -5.49 11.87 21.58
CA ASP A 17 -6.81 11.35 21.23
C ASP A 17 -7.09 11.26 19.72
N TRP A 18 -6.07 11.37 18.88
CA TRP A 18 -6.21 11.01 17.47
C TRP A 18 -6.56 9.52 17.44
N GLY A 19 -7.86 9.21 17.46
CA GLY A 19 -8.35 7.85 17.53
C GLY A 19 -7.68 6.91 16.53
N LEU A 20 -6.52 6.40 16.91
CA LEU A 20 -5.68 5.47 16.16
C LEU A 20 -6.40 4.13 15.97
N ARG A 21 -7.57 4.17 15.33
CA ARG A 21 -8.52 3.07 15.34
C ARG A 21 -8.34 2.10 14.20
N HIS A 22 -7.89 2.55 13.01
CA HIS A 22 -7.80 1.67 11.83
C HIS A 22 -6.62 2.10 10.95
N GLY A 23 -5.81 1.16 10.52
CA GLY A 23 -4.61 1.43 9.72
C GLY A 23 -4.86 2.20 8.43
N THR A 24 -6.03 2.09 7.82
CA THR A 24 -6.42 2.86 6.62
C THR A 24 -6.62 4.34 6.94
N THR A 25 -7.21 4.67 8.09
CA THR A 25 -7.39 6.05 8.56
C THR A 25 -6.04 6.69 8.85
N ASN A 26 -5.14 5.96 9.53
CA ASN A 26 -3.80 6.43 9.84
C ASN A 26 -3.00 6.75 8.57
N VAL A 27 -3.10 5.90 7.55
CA VAL A 27 -2.48 6.14 6.23
C VAL A 27 -3.02 7.41 5.58
N ALA A 28 -4.35 7.65 5.65
CA ALA A 28 -4.97 8.83 5.07
C ALA A 28 -4.51 10.12 5.77
N ILE A 29 -4.44 10.13 7.10
CA ILE A 29 -3.97 11.27 7.90
C ILE A 29 -2.49 11.56 7.60
N ALA A 30 -1.63 10.54 7.64
CA ALA A 30 -0.22 10.68 7.36
C ALA A 30 0.03 11.26 5.95
N ARG A 31 -0.70 10.77 4.94
CA ARG A 31 -0.64 11.27 3.57
C ARG A 31 -1.08 12.71 3.46
N TRP A 32 -2.15 13.08 4.16
CA TRP A 32 -2.63 14.46 4.21
C TRP A 32 -1.56 15.40 4.80
N LEU A 33 -0.92 15.03 5.91
CA LEU A 33 0.14 15.82 6.54
C LEU A 33 1.32 16.07 5.58
N VAL A 34 1.75 15.05 4.83
CA VAL A 34 2.83 15.20 3.82
C VAL A 34 2.39 16.13 2.69
N ARG A 35 1.16 15.97 2.17
CA ARG A 35 0.61 16.84 1.13
C ARG A 35 0.44 18.28 1.60
N ALA A 36 0.10 18.49 2.87
CA ALA A 36 0.01 19.79 3.51
C ALA A 36 1.38 20.43 3.81
N ARG A 37 2.49 19.81 3.35
CA ARG A 37 3.86 20.29 3.60
C ARG A 37 4.22 20.41 5.09
N ARG A 38 3.71 19.48 5.90
CA ARG A 38 4.00 19.39 7.33
C ARG A 38 4.82 18.12 7.67
N PRO A 39 6.04 17.97 7.12
CA PRO A 39 6.78 16.71 7.19
C PRO A 39 7.16 16.29 8.61
N LYS A 40 7.51 17.21 9.50
CA LYS A 40 7.83 16.88 10.91
C LYS A 40 6.63 16.26 11.60
N ARG A 41 5.45 16.90 11.49
CA ARG A 41 4.21 16.35 12.06
C ARG A 41 3.82 15.00 11.43
N ALA A 42 4.08 14.82 10.13
CA ALA A 42 3.87 13.54 9.48
C ALA A 42 4.76 12.45 10.09
N LEU A 43 6.02 12.75 10.41
CA LEU A 43 6.92 11.80 11.06
C LEU A 43 6.46 11.43 12.46
N ASP A 44 6.11 12.42 13.29
CA ASP A 44 5.61 12.21 14.66
C ASP A 44 4.33 11.35 14.64
N PHE A 45 3.41 11.68 13.74
CA PHE A 45 2.18 10.90 13.56
C PHE A 45 2.44 9.47 13.07
N VAL A 46 3.32 9.29 12.09
CA VAL A 46 3.65 7.96 11.55
C VAL A 46 4.29 7.10 12.62
N GLU A 47 5.17 7.63 13.47
CA GLU A 47 5.79 6.89 14.56
C GLU A 47 4.73 6.33 15.53
N LEU A 48 3.79 7.15 15.96
CA LEU A 48 2.69 6.74 16.84
C LEU A 48 1.75 5.74 16.13
N ALA A 49 1.44 5.98 14.84
CA ALA A 49 0.57 5.12 14.05
C ALA A 49 1.19 3.74 13.74
N GLU A 50 2.51 3.65 13.56
CA GLU A 50 3.19 2.38 13.34
C GLU A 50 3.03 1.44 14.54
N GLU A 51 3.15 1.94 15.75
CA GLU A 51 3.02 1.14 16.96
C GLU A 51 1.65 0.44 17.05
N THR A 52 0.58 1.19 16.81
CA THR A 52 -0.79 0.63 16.80
C THR A 52 -1.04 -0.29 15.61
N THR A 53 -0.46 0.02 14.46
CA THR A 53 -0.57 -0.77 13.23
C THR A 53 0.16 -2.12 13.37
N ILE A 54 1.30 -2.12 14.03
CA ILE A 54 2.06 -3.35 14.35
C ILE A 54 1.26 -4.23 15.30
N ARG A 55 0.73 -3.67 16.40
CA ARG A 55 -0.11 -4.43 17.35
C ARG A 55 -1.35 -5.01 16.67
N GLY A 56 -1.92 -4.31 15.71
CA GLY A 56 -3.06 -4.78 14.92
C GLY A 56 -2.72 -5.79 13.82
N GLY A 57 -1.44 -6.13 13.60
CA GLY A 57 -1.00 -7.06 12.54
C GLY A 57 -1.26 -6.57 11.12
N GLN A 58 -1.39 -5.25 10.91
CA GLN A 58 -1.79 -4.65 9.63
C GLN A 58 -0.58 -4.33 8.75
N LEU A 59 0.11 -5.36 8.27
CA LEU A 59 1.38 -5.22 7.52
C LEU A 59 1.28 -4.29 6.31
N LEU A 60 0.16 -4.31 5.59
CA LEU A 60 -0.03 -3.48 4.40
C LEU A 60 -0.13 -1.99 4.76
N SER A 61 -0.88 -1.66 5.82
CA SER A 61 -0.96 -0.29 6.33
C SER A 61 0.38 0.19 6.87
N LEU A 62 1.13 -0.70 7.54
CA LEU A 62 2.48 -0.41 8.02
C LEU A 62 3.44 -0.09 6.86
N ALA A 63 3.40 -0.89 5.79
CA ALA A 63 4.20 -0.62 4.60
C ALA A 63 3.86 0.75 3.98
N LYS A 64 2.56 1.10 3.88
CA LYS A 64 2.11 2.42 3.41
C LYS A 64 2.62 3.56 4.29
N LEU A 65 2.51 3.44 5.60
CA LEU A 65 3.02 4.43 6.54
C LEU A 65 4.53 4.66 6.35
N ARG A 66 5.31 3.59 6.13
CA ARG A 66 6.75 3.71 5.88
C ARG A 66 7.09 4.36 4.53
N VAL A 67 6.28 4.15 3.50
CA VAL A 67 6.43 4.87 2.23
C VAL A 67 6.14 6.36 2.43
N ILE A 68 5.11 6.72 3.19
CA ILE A 68 4.79 8.10 3.53
C ILE A 68 5.89 8.73 4.41
N ARG A 69 6.46 7.95 5.34
CA ARG A 69 7.66 8.36 6.11
C ARG A 69 8.82 8.73 5.18
N ALA A 70 9.06 7.93 4.14
CA ALA A 70 10.09 8.24 3.16
C ALA A 70 9.83 9.58 2.45
N GLN A 71 8.59 9.87 2.07
CA GLN A 71 8.23 11.17 1.48
C GLN A 71 8.46 12.34 2.46
N ALA A 72 8.09 12.17 3.73
CA ALA A 72 8.31 13.19 4.75
C ALA A 72 9.81 13.49 4.92
N HIS A 73 10.65 12.47 4.95
CA HIS A 73 12.12 12.65 5.00
C HIS A 73 12.67 13.33 3.75
N LEU A 74 12.15 13.04 2.55
CA LEU A 74 12.55 13.74 1.33
C LEU A 74 12.18 15.22 1.38
N GLN A 75 11.04 15.58 1.95
CA GLN A 75 10.66 16.99 2.15
C GLN A 75 11.59 17.71 3.14
N LEU A 76 12.25 16.98 4.04
CA LEU A 76 13.25 17.49 4.97
C LEU A 76 14.68 17.40 4.42
N ASN A 77 14.85 17.05 3.14
CA ASN A 77 16.14 16.82 2.48
C ASN A 77 16.99 15.70 3.13
N SER A 78 16.38 14.80 3.90
CA SER A 78 17.05 13.64 4.51
C SER A 78 16.94 12.40 3.61
N ARG A 79 17.77 12.35 2.55
CA ARG A 79 17.78 11.25 1.57
C ARG A 79 18.11 9.91 2.22
N ARG A 80 19.02 9.88 3.19
CA ARG A 80 19.42 8.67 3.91
C ARG A 80 18.25 8.04 4.66
N ASP A 81 17.49 8.83 5.42
CA ASP A 81 16.37 8.35 6.22
C ASP A 81 15.20 7.97 5.32
N ALA A 82 14.99 8.71 4.23
CA ALA A 82 14.01 8.36 3.21
C ALA A 82 14.30 6.99 2.58
N THR A 83 15.57 6.73 2.20
CA THR A 83 15.99 5.44 1.64
C THR A 83 15.80 4.32 2.65
N SER A 84 16.15 4.55 3.91
CA SER A 84 15.96 3.57 5.00
C SER A 84 14.48 3.25 5.23
N ALA A 85 13.62 4.26 5.27
CA ALA A 85 12.18 4.09 5.43
C ALA A 85 11.57 3.30 4.25
N LEU A 86 11.93 3.64 3.02
CA LEU A 86 11.48 2.93 1.82
C LEU A 86 11.93 1.47 1.81
N LEU A 87 13.20 1.20 2.13
CA LEU A 87 13.73 -0.16 2.25
C LEU A 87 12.96 -0.97 3.28
N SER A 88 12.63 -0.38 4.42
CA SER A 88 11.87 -1.05 5.47
C SER A 88 10.45 -1.42 5.01
N ALA A 89 9.82 -0.58 4.19
CA ALA A 89 8.53 -0.89 3.56
C ALA A 89 8.64 -2.04 2.56
N ILE A 90 9.62 -2.00 1.66
CA ILE A 90 9.85 -3.03 0.65
C ILE A 90 10.15 -4.39 1.30
N ARG A 91 10.92 -4.42 2.38
CA ARG A 91 11.22 -5.65 3.12
C ARG A 91 10.00 -6.27 3.78
N LEU A 92 9.09 -5.46 4.32
CA LEU A 92 7.80 -5.93 4.86
C LEU A 92 6.95 -6.62 3.80
N LEU A 93 6.97 -6.10 2.58
CA LEU A 93 6.20 -6.64 1.46
C LEU A 93 6.86 -7.89 0.85
N GLY A 94 8.15 -8.12 1.12
CA GLY A 94 8.88 -9.25 0.57
C GLY A 94 8.89 -9.24 -0.96
N ASN A 95 8.53 -10.36 -1.58
CA ASN A 95 8.42 -10.49 -3.04
C ASN A 95 7.02 -10.17 -3.58
N GLN A 96 6.12 -9.64 -2.76
CA GLN A 96 4.78 -9.25 -3.18
C GLN A 96 4.82 -8.06 -4.14
N PRO A 97 3.84 -7.92 -5.05
CA PRO A 97 3.74 -6.74 -5.91
C PRO A 97 3.53 -5.48 -5.08
N PHE A 98 4.50 -4.57 -5.09
CA PHE A 98 4.42 -3.28 -4.39
C PHE A 98 4.48 -2.07 -5.34
N ARG A 99 4.63 -2.32 -6.65
CA ARG A 99 4.76 -1.26 -7.66
C ARG A 99 3.68 -0.19 -7.52
N ARG A 100 2.41 -0.60 -7.45
CA ARG A 100 1.28 0.31 -7.33
C ARG A 100 1.36 1.20 -6.08
N PHE A 101 1.79 0.65 -4.98
CA PHE A 101 2.00 1.37 -3.74
C PHE A 101 2.90 2.60 -3.86
N ILE A 102 4.01 2.43 -4.60
CA ILE A 102 5.01 3.49 -4.77
C ILE A 102 4.54 4.45 -5.86
N LEU A 103 3.93 3.96 -6.93
CA LEU A 103 3.38 4.79 -8.00
C LEU A 103 2.26 5.70 -7.51
N ASP A 104 1.38 5.21 -6.63
CA ASP A 104 0.27 5.99 -6.04
C ASP A 104 0.78 7.18 -5.21
N GLU A 105 1.98 7.10 -4.66
CA GLU A 105 2.62 8.19 -3.93
C GLU A 105 3.40 9.15 -4.86
N GLY A 106 3.70 8.74 -6.08
CA GLY A 106 4.17 9.56 -7.18
C GLY A 106 5.65 9.91 -7.20
N LEU A 107 5.98 10.79 -8.13
CA LEU A 107 7.35 11.27 -8.43
C LEU A 107 8.19 11.74 -7.23
N PRO A 108 7.62 12.32 -6.16
CA PRO A 108 8.44 12.73 -5.01
C PRO A 108 9.29 11.62 -4.40
N LEU A 109 8.91 10.34 -4.59
CA LEU A 109 9.68 9.18 -4.11
C LEU A 109 10.87 8.80 -4.99
N ARG A 110 10.96 9.33 -6.22
CA ARG A 110 12.00 8.96 -7.19
C ARG A 110 13.42 8.98 -6.62
N PRO A 111 13.84 10.01 -5.84
CA PRO A 111 15.19 10.03 -5.28
C PRO A 111 15.48 8.87 -4.31
N ALA A 112 14.49 8.46 -3.52
CA ALA A 112 14.66 7.33 -2.60
C ALA A 112 14.66 5.99 -3.34
N VAL A 113 13.80 5.83 -4.36
CA VAL A 113 13.77 4.62 -5.20
C VAL A 113 15.08 4.45 -5.95
N GLN A 114 15.63 5.53 -6.51
CA GLN A 114 16.91 5.51 -7.20
C GLN A 114 18.04 5.13 -6.23
N ALA A 115 18.10 5.74 -5.05
CA ALA A 115 19.09 5.43 -4.04
C ALA A 115 19.07 3.96 -3.59
N VAL A 116 17.88 3.34 -3.53
CA VAL A 116 17.75 1.89 -3.26
C VAL A 116 18.33 1.05 -4.39
N LEU A 117 18.08 1.42 -5.64
CA LEU A 117 18.60 0.71 -6.83
C LEU A 117 20.12 0.83 -6.94
N ASP A 118 20.67 2.01 -6.63
CA ASP A 118 22.10 2.30 -6.64
C ASP A 118 22.84 1.66 -5.46
N GLY A 119 22.09 1.09 -4.50
CA GLY A 119 22.67 0.48 -3.30
C GLY A 119 23.11 1.50 -2.24
N GLU A 120 22.73 2.77 -2.37
CA GLU A 120 23.05 3.79 -1.39
C GLU A 120 22.40 3.48 -0.03
N HIS A 121 23.22 3.43 1.02
CA HIS A 121 22.78 3.14 2.40
C HIS A 121 22.09 1.77 2.60
N VAL A 122 22.24 0.86 1.64
CA VAL A 122 21.64 -0.48 1.68
C VAL A 122 22.60 -1.46 2.34
N LYS A 123 22.39 -1.77 3.63
CA LYS A 123 23.21 -2.75 4.36
C LYS A 123 22.98 -4.20 3.91
N VAL A 124 21.78 -4.52 3.45
CA VAL A 124 21.37 -5.85 3.00
C VAL A 124 20.76 -5.71 1.61
N PRO A 125 21.24 -6.42 0.60
CA PRO A 125 20.76 -6.29 -0.77
C PRO A 125 19.26 -6.65 -0.87
N ILE A 126 18.58 -5.98 -1.78
CA ILE A 126 17.21 -6.32 -2.17
C ILE A 126 17.20 -7.51 -3.11
N SER A 127 16.09 -8.28 -3.14
CA SER A 127 15.94 -9.42 -4.04
C SER A 127 15.88 -8.97 -5.51
N THR A 128 16.16 -9.90 -6.43
CA THR A 128 16.04 -9.65 -7.88
C THR A 128 14.62 -9.24 -8.28
N VAL A 129 13.59 -9.81 -7.63
CA VAL A 129 12.19 -9.45 -7.84
C VAL A 129 11.92 -8.01 -7.40
N GLN A 130 12.40 -7.62 -6.23
CA GLN A 130 12.26 -6.26 -5.72
C GLN A 130 13.00 -5.25 -6.60
N ARG A 131 14.22 -5.57 -7.03
CA ARG A 131 15.01 -4.74 -7.95
C ARG A 131 14.27 -4.51 -9.26
N ARG A 132 13.73 -5.57 -9.86
CA ARG A 132 12.95 -5.47 -11.09
C ARG A 132 11.75 -4.54 -10.93
N GLN A 133 10.95 -4.69 -9.87
CA GLN A 133 9.80 -3.84 -9.60
C GLN A 133 10.19 -2.35 -9.46
N LEU A 134 11.30 -2.05 -8.76
CA LEU A 134 11.79 -0.68 -8.60
C LEU A 134 12.29 -0.11 -9.94
N SER A 135 12.98 -0.91 -10.77
CA SER A 135 13.42 -0.48 -12.10
C SER A 135 12.24 -0.17 -13.01
N GLU A 136 11.16 -0.96 -12.96
CA GLU A 136 9.93 -0.70 -13.70
C GLU A 136 9.25 0.61 -13.25
N ILE A 137 9.31 0.95 -11.95
CA ILE A 137 8.80 2.20 -11.42
C ILE A 137 9.60 3.40 -11.95
N ILE A 138 10.94 3.32 -11.92
CA ILE A 138 11.81 4.37 -12.47
C ILE A 138 11.57 4.55 -13.96
N HIS A 139 11.49 3.45 -14.71
CA HIS A 139 11.19 3.51 -16.15
C HIS A 139 9.85 4.20 -16.41
N HIS A 140 8.80 3.85 -15.66
CA HIS A 140 7.49 4.47 -15.77
C HIS A 140 7.54 5.99 -15.54
N TRP A 141 8.25 6.45 -14.51
CA TRP A 141 8.44 7.87 -14.24
C TRP A 141 9.33 8.61 -15.26
N SER A 142 10.17 7.88 -16.00
CA SER A 142 11.07 8.46 -17.02
C SER A 142 10.42 8.56 -18.39
N SER A 143 9.50 7.67 -18.71
CA SER A 143 8.81 7.62 -20.00
C SER A 143 7.69 8.67 -20.15
N GLY A 144 7.43 9.46 -19.09
CA GLY A 144 6.43 10.53 -19.16
C GLY A 144 4.99 10.05 -19.45
N SER A 145 4.75 8.74 -19.31
CA SER A 145 3.41 8.19 -19.42
C SER A 145 2.58 8.74 -18.26
N ASP A 146 1.86 9.80 -18.54
CA ASP A 146 0.90 10.40 -17.62
C ASP A 146 -0.08 9.33 -17.14
N LEU A 147 -0.08 9.08 -15.83
CA LEU A 147 -1.14 8.29 -15.20
C LEU A 147 -2.48 9.03 -15.18
N SER A 148 -2.55 10.24 -15.77
CA SER A 148 -3.80 11.00 -15.87
C SER A 148 -4.84 10.31 -16.75
N GLU A 149 -4.44 9.35 -17.62
CA GLU A 149 -5.37 8.54 -18.40
C GLU A 149 -5.46 7.07 -17.97
N ALA A 150 -4.60 6.62 -17.04
CA ALA A 150 -4.81 5.38 -16.35
C ALA A 150 -5.57 5.66 -15.04
N GLY A 151 -6.84 5.94 -15.13
CA GLY A 151 -7.82 5.48 -14.14
C GLY A 151 -7.46 4.03 -13.79
N PRO A 152 -7.89 3.44 -12.67
CA PRO A 152 -7.43 2.12 -12.28
C PRO A 152 -7.43 1.27 -13.53
N SER A 153 -6.22 0.91 -14.00
CA SER A 153 -6.09 0.08 -15.19
C SER A 153 -6.78 -1.22 -14.81
N GLU A 154 -8.02 -1.33 -15.21
CA GLU A 154 -8.86 -2.52 -15.02
C GLU A 154 -8.11 -3.78 -15.41
N ASN A 155 -7.11 -3.65 -16.26
CA ASN A 155 -6.36 -4.77 -16.83
C ASN A 155 -5.23 -5.33 -15.96
N GLN A 156 -4.79 -4.69 -14.85
CA GLN A 156 -3.75 -5.24 -13.98
C GLN A 156 -4.26 -5.72 -12.61
N GLN A 157 -5.44 -5.30 -12.18
CA GLN A 157 -6.14 -5.90 -11.06
C GLN A 157 -6.88 -7.19 -11.45
N VAL A 158 -7.31 -7.30 -12.70
CA VAL A 158 -8.00 -8.48 -13.24
C VAL A 158 -7.19 -9.80 -13.05
N PRO A 159 -5.87 -9.89 -13.29
CA PRO A 159 -5.16 -11.15 -13.08
C PRO A 159 -5.10 -11.58 -11.61
N LEU A 160 -4.93 -10.63 -10.68
CA LEU A 160 -4.84 -10.95 -9.25
C LEU A 160 -6.23 -11.27 -8.68
N ASN A 161 -7.23 -10.44 -8.96
CA ASN A 161 -8.61 -10.67 -8.55
C ASN A 161 -9.15 -11.97 -9.16
N LYS A 162 -8.84 -12.24 -10.43
CA LYS A 162 -9.18 -13.49 -11.11
C LYS A 162 -8.61 -14.69 -10.35
N ARG A 163 -7.34 -14.66 -9.95
CA ARG A 163 -6.70 -15.76 -9.23
C ARG A 163 -7.36 -16.04 -7.87
N TYR A 164 -7.70 -15.00 -7.12
CA TYR A 164 -8.46 -15.14 -5.87
C TYR A 164 -9.85 -15.73 -6.13
N LEU A 165 -10.55 -15.28 -7.15
CA LEU A 165 -11.88 -15.76 -7.53
C LEU A 165 -11.85 -17.22 -8.01
N GLU A 166 -10.83 -17.62 -8.76
CA GLU A 166 -10.60 -19.02 -9.15
C GLU A 166 -10.43 -19.92 -7.92
N LEU A 167 -9.56 -19.52 -6.98
CA LEU A 167 -9.35 -20.28 -5.74
C LEU A 167 -10.63 -20.33 -4.88
N LEU A 168 -11.40 -19.25 -4.83
CA LEU A 168 -12.72 -19.25 -4.20
C LEU A 168 -13.66 -20.23 -4.88
N ALA A 169 -13.75 -20.24 -6.19
CA ALA A 169 -14.61 -21.13 -6.97
C ALA A 169 -14.25 -22.62 -6.76
N HIS A 170 -12.97 -22.92 -6.58
CA HIS A 170 -12.48 -24.26 -6.24
C HIS A 170 -12.65 -24.64 -4.75
N GLY A 171 -13.30 -23.82 -3.96
CA GLY A 171 -13.62 -24.15 -2.57
C GLY A 171 -12.50 -23.89 -1.55
N TYR A 172 -11.35 -23.33 -1.94
CA TYR A 172 -10.26 -23.08 -1.02
C TYR A 172 -10.64 -22.13 0.12
N SER A 173 -10.32 -22.51 1.35
CA SER A 173 -10.46 -21.62 2.52
C SER A 173 -9.47 -20.44 2.45
N ASN A 174 -9.71 -19.37 3.20
CA ASN A 174 -8.79 -18.23 3.24
C ASN A 174 -7.37 -18.63 3.70
N LYS A 175 -7.23 -19.68 4.51
CA LYS A 175 -5.94 -20.22 4.97
C LYS A 175 -5.22 -20.91 3.81
N GLU A 176 -5.92 -21.68 3.02
CA GLU A 176 -5.37 -22.37 1.85
C GLU A 176 -5.03 -21.40 0.73
N ILE A 177 -5.91 -20.40 0.48
CA ILE A 177 -5.63 -19.31 -0.46
C ILE A 177 -4.35 -18.60 -0.02
N GLY A 178 -4.19 -18.32 1.28
CA GLY A 178 -2.99 -17.70 1.81
C GLY A 178 -1.73 -18.53 1.53
N ARG A 179 -1.79 -19.86 1.66
CA ARG A 179 -0.68 -20.75 1.33
C ARG A 179 -0.35 -20.73 -0.16
N VAL A 180 -1.37 -20.84 -1.03
CA VAL A 180 -1.19 -20.84 -2.50
C VAL A 180 -0.65 -19.50 -3.00
N MET A 181 -1.12 -18.39 -2.43
CA MET A 181 -0.74 -17.04 -2.83
C MET A 181 0.53 -16.54 -2.13
N GLY A 182 1.06 -17.27 -1.15
CA GLY A 182 2.23 -16.86 -0.37
C GLY A 182 1.95 -15.66 0.55
N VAL A 183 0.71 -15.50 1.03
CA VAL A 183 0.28 -14.37 1.85
C VAL A 183 -0.40 -14.81 3.15
N SER A 184 -0.50 -13.91 4.12
CA SER A 184 -1.22 -14.20 5.36
C SER A 184 -2.74 -14.33 5.11
N THR A 185 -3.43 -15.08 5.98
CA THR A 185 -4.90 -15.19 5.95
C THR A 185 -5.59 -13.82 6.06
N ASN A 186 -4.99 -12.89 6.79
CA ASN A 186 -5.51 -11.53 6.92
C ASN A 186 -5.37 -10.73 5.60
N THR A 187 -4.27 -10.93 4.89
CA THR A 187 -4.08 -10.36 3.55
C THR A 187 -5.10 -10.90 2.57
N VAL A 188 -5.40 -12.20 2.63
CA VAL A 188 -6.47 -12.82 1.84
C VAL A 188 -7.83 -12.16 2.14
N LYS A 189 -8.20 -12.05 3.42
CA LYS A 189 -9.46 -11.39 3.82
C LYS A 189 -9.56 -9.97 3.29
N TYR A 190 -8.45 -9.23 3.32
CA TYR A 190 -8.40 -7.86 2.78
C TYR A 190 -8.69 -7.84 1.27
N HIS A 191 -8.01 -8.68 0.48
CA HIS A 191 -8.25 -8.75 -0.97
C HIS A 191 -9.66 -9.19 -1.30
N LEU A 192 -10.19 -10.18 -0.58
CA LEU A 192 -11.56 -10.64 -0.77
C LEU A 192 -12.58 -9.54 -0.46
N LYS A 193 -12.35 -8.72 0.58
CA LYS A 193 -13.22 -7.58 0.89
C LYS A 193 -13.20 -6.55 -0.24
N GLN A 194 -12.06 -6.27 -0.85
CA GLN A 194 -11.97 -5.39 -2.02
C GLN A 194 -12.73 -5.98 -3.21
N ILE A 195 -12.48 -7.25 -3.54
CA ILE A 195 -13.15 -7.97 -4.64
C ILE A 195 -14.68 -7.95 -4.44
N TYR A 196 -15.16 -8.20 -3.22
CA TYR A 196 -16.59 -8.15 -2.93
C TYR A 196 -17.16 -6.73 -3.12
N GLY A 197 -16.41 -5.70 -2.75
CA GLY A 197 -16.78 -4.30 -2.98
C GLY A 197 -16.85 -3.96 -4.47
N GLU A 198 -15.86 -4.39 -5.27
CA GLU A 198 -15.82 -4.18 -6.73
C GLU A 198 -16.96 -4.89 -7.45
N LEU A 199 -17.25 -6.14 -7.05
CA LEU A 199 -18.35 -6.92 -7.59
C LEU A 199 -19.73 -6.54 -7.02
N ARG A 200 -19.78 -5.61 -6.07
CA ARG A 200 -20.99 -5.17 -5.33
C ARG A 200 -21.75 -6.34 -4.69
N VAL A 201 -21.01 -7.26 -4.08
CA VAL A 201 -21.55 -8.44 -3.39
C VAL A 201 -21.09 -8.47 -1.94
N ASP A 202 -21.79 -9.22 -1.10
CA ASP A 202 -21.59 -9.28 0.35
C ASP A 202 -21.01 -10.60 0.85
N ASN A 203 -20.98 -11.63 0.00
CA ASN A 203 -20.52 -12.94 0.40
C ASN A 203 -19.81 -13.70 -0.72
N ARG A 204 -19.14 -14.80 -0.31
CA ARG A 204 -18.34 -15.67 -1.16
C ARG A 204 -19.12 -16.25 -2.34
N ALA A 205 -20.31 -16.81 -2.07
CA ALA A 205 -21.09 -17.50 -3.10
C ALA A 205 -21.53 -16.53 -4.19
N ARG A 206 -22.01 -15.34 -3.79
CA ARG A 206 -22.37 -14.28 -4.73
C ARG A 206 -21.16 -13.77 -5.52
N ALA A 207 -19.99 -13.66 -4.89
CA ALA A 207 -18.76 -13.24 -5.58
C ALA A 207 -18.36 -14.22 -6.70
N VAL A 208 -18.43 -15.53 -6.43
CA VAL A 208 -18.13 -16.55 -7.43
C VAL A 208 -19.17 -16.53 -8.56
N ASN A 209 -20.45 -16.44 -8.25
CA ASN A 209 -21.52 -16.38 -9.25
C ASN A 209 -21.40 -15.12 -10.13
N GLN A 210 -21.24 -13.96 -9.52
CA GLN A 210 -21.05 -12.69 -10.24
C GLN A 210 -19.82 -12.71 -11.14
N ALA A 211 -18.70 -13.30 -10.67
CA ALA A 211 -17.49 -13.44 -11.45
C ALA A 211 -17.65 -14.37 -12.67
N ARG A 212 -18.51 -15.40 -12.57
CA ARG A 212 -18.87 -16.26 -13.70
C ARG A 212 -19.77 -15.54 -14.70
N GLU A 213 -20.80 -14.83 -14.22
CA GLU A 213 -21.70 -14.03 -15.07
C GLU A 213 -20.95 -12.97 -15.87
N LEU A 214 -19.92 -12.34 -15.27
CA LEU A 214 -19.07 -11.36 -15.92
C LEU A 214 -17.94 -11.98 -16.79
N GLY A 215 -17.86 -13.31 -16.88
CA GLY A 215 -16.82 -14.01 -17.64
C GLY A 215 -15.40 -13.86 -17.09
N ILE A 216 -15.26 -13.40 -15.84
CA ILE A 216 -13.93 -13.22 -15.17
C ILE A 216 -13.31 -14.59 -14.88
N ILE A 217 -14.12 -15.57 -14.47
CA ILE A 217 -13.71 -16.96 -14.23
C ILE A 217 -14.61 -17.92 -15.02
N HIS A 218 -14.03 -19.03 -15.41
CA HIS A 218 -14.75 -20.11 -16.07
C HIS A 218 -15.13 -21.19 -15.06
N ALA A 219 -16.17 -21.97 -15.39
CA ALA A 219 -16.69 -23.06 -14.55
C ALA A 219 -15.66 -24.19 -14.38
#